data_fe21e41df3ce740e00c37051e903630e
#
_entry.id   fe21e41df3ce740e00c37051e903630e
#
_cell.length_a   1.000
_cell.length_b   1.000
_cell.length_c   1.000
_cell.angle_alpha   90.00
_cell.angle_beta   90.00
_cell.angle_gamma   90.00
#
_symmetry.space_group_name_H-M   'P 1'
#
loop_
_entity.id
_entity.type
_entity.pdbx_description
1 polymer ?
#
loop_
_entity_poly.entity_id
_entity_poly.type
_entity_poly.pdbx_seq_one_letter_code
_entity_poly.pdbx_strand_id
1 'polypeptide(L)'
;MRDITRPDVWAPDAGMVEVVVDDTETIMARSDGGWWWSEPLPPGTLYQFRIDGGMLLPDPRSLSQPEGPHGPSRIVDPALFDRPVTFSADLRGAVGYELHIGTFTPEGTFEAAITHLDHLVDLGVQAVEVMPVADFPGEQGWGYDGVGQYAVHAAYGGPEGFVAFIDACHARGLGVILDVVHNHQGPEGNYLAQFGPYFTSAHHTPW
;
A
#
# COMPACT_ATOMS: atom_id res chain seq x y z
N MET A 1 -10.17 12.31 -8.76
CA MET A 1 -9.05 11.52 -8.22
C MET A 1 -8.76 12.05 -6.83
N ARG A 2 -8.45 11.17 -5.82
CA ARG A 2 -8.05 11.62 -4.48
C ARG A 2 -6.74 12.40 -4.58
N ASP A 3 -6.63 13.49 -3.84
CA ASP A 3 -5.34 14.16 -3.63
C ASP A 3 -4.54 13.35 -2.61
N ILE A 4 -3.52 12.64 -3.07
CA ILE A 4 -2.68 11.76 -2.22
C ILE A 4 -1.69 12.52 -1.34
N THR A 5 -1.55 13.84 -1.54
CA THR A 5 -0.74 14.69 -0.66
C THR A 5 -1.53 15.18 0.56
N ARG A 6 -2.86 15.03 0.53
CA ARG A 6 -3.74 15.46 1.59
C ARG A 6 -4.14 14.29 2.48
N PRO A 7 -3.68 14.24 3.74
CA PRO A 7 -4.18 13.27 4.71
C PRO A 7 -5.70 13.40 4.87
N ASP A 8 -6.41 12.30 4.67
CA ASP A 8 -7.85 12.20 4.89
C ASP A 8 -8.21 10.82 5.44
N VAL A 9 -9.13 10.77 6.40
CA VAL A 9 -9.51 9.53 7.05
C VAL A 9 -11.02 9.50 7.33
N TRP A 10 -11.61 8.32 7.22
CA TRP A 10 -12.99 8.10 7.61
C TRP A 10 -13.02 7.63 9.07
N ALA A 11 -13.56 8.49 9.95
CA ALA A 11 -13.73 8.23 11.37
C ALA A 11 -15.06 8.84 11.82
N PRO A 12 -16.18 8.18 11.48
CA PRO A 12 -17.53 8.77 11.62
C PRO A 12 -17.92 9.04 13.07
N ASP A 13 -17.43 8.23 13.99
CA ASP A 13 -17.76 8.29 15.40
C ASP A 13 -16.80 9.18 16.21
N ALA A 14 -15.73 9.66 15.61
CA ALA A 14 -14.74 10.52 16.26
C ALA A 14 -15.33 11.90 16.58
N GLY A 15 -15.04 12.39 17.78
CA GLY A 15 -15.32 13.76 18.19
C GLY A 15 -14.27 14.75 17.69
N MET A 16 -13.01 14.30 17.56
CA MET A 16 -11.86 15.07 17.07
C MET A 16 -10.86 14.14 16.41
N VAL A 17 -10.29 14.58 15.30
CA VAL A 17 -9.14 13.91 14.66
C VAL A 17 -8.04 14.94 14.44
N GLU A 18 -6.82 14.56 14.75
CA GLU A 18 -5.62 15.36 14.56
C GLU A 18 -4.68 14.64 13.59
N VAL A 19 -4.04 15.38 12.72
CA VAL A 19 -2.85 14.93 12.00
C VAL A 19 -1.61 15.40 12.77
N VAL A 20 -0.67 14.50 12.99
CA VAL A 20 0.55 14.75 13.76
C VAL A 20 1.76 14.60 12.85
N VAL A 21 2.56 15.66 12.77
CA VAL A 21 3.81 15.75 12.00
C VAL A 21 4.89 16.33 12.91
N ASP A 22 6.01 15.65 13.07
CA ASP A 22 7.12 16.10 13.91
C ASP A 22 6.66 16.59 15.31
N ASP A 23 5.83 15.81 15.99
CA ASP A 23 5.21 16.13 17.29
C ASP A 23 4.25 17.35 17.28
N THR A 24 3.99 17.92 16.11
CA THR A 24 3.01 19.02 15.96
C THR A 24 1.65 18.45 15.64
N GLU A 25 0.68 18.71 16.50
CA GLU A 25 -0.72 18.28 16.36
C GLU A 25 -1.54 19.37 15.66
N THR A 26 -2.23 19.01 14.59
CA THR A 26 -3.12 19.91 13.86
C THR A 26 -4.50 19.29 13.77
N ILE A 27 -5.53 19.98 14.29
CA ILE A 27 -6.91 19.52 14.22
C ILE A 27 -7.37 19.51 12.76
N MET A 28 -7.92 18.38 12.33
CA MET A 28 -8.45 18.17 10.99
C MET A 28 -9.87 18.74 10.84
N ALA A 29 -10.21 19.15 9.65
CA ALA A 29 -11.55 19.60 9.34
C ALA A 29 -12.47 18.40 9.10
N ARG A 30 -13.66 18.41 9.72
CA ARG A 30 -14.70 17.40 9.50
C ARG A 30 -15.56 17.77 8.29
N SER A 31 -15.85 16.80 7.45
CA SER A 31 -16.80 16.92 6.35
C SER A 31 -17.96 15.92 6.50
N ASP A 32 -18.92 16.01 5.57
CA ASP A 32 -20.08 15.11 5.56
C ASP A 32 -19.66 13.64 5.44
N GLY A 33 -20.50 12.76 6.01
CA GLY A 33 -20.28 11.31 5.95
C GLY A 33 -19.18 10.77 6.85
N GLY A 34 -18.70 11.57 7.82
CA GLY A 34 -17.73 11.12 8.81
C GLY A 34 -16.27 11.15 8.35
N TRP A 35 -16.00 11.89 7.28
CA TRP A 35 -14.63 12.10 6.82
C TRP A 35 -13.97 13.28 7.52
N TRP A 36 -12.66 13.15 7.72
CA TRP A 36 -11.77 14.18 8.25
C TRP A 36 -10.63 14.41 7.26
N TRP A 37 -10.18 15.65 7.11
CA TRP A 37 -9.11 16.02 6.18
C TRP A 37 -8.27 17.17 6.74
N SER A 38 -6.99 17.19 6.33
CA SER A 38 -6.05 18.25 6.63
C SER A 38 -5.67 19.01 5.35
N GLU A 39 -4.87 20.07 5.50
CA GLU A 39 -4.17 20.68 4.36
C GLU A 39 -3.17 19.67 3.76
N PRO A 40 -2.83 19.80 2.45
CA PRO A 40 -1.81 18.99 1.84
C PRO A 40 -0.46 19.09 2.54
N LEU A 41 0.24 17.97 2.63
CA LEU A 41 1.60 17.88 3.18
C LEU A 41 2.60 17.65 2.04
N PRO A 42 3.85 18.15 2.16
CA PRO A 42 4.90 17.91 1.18
C PRO A 42 5.20 16.41 1.00
N PRO A 43 5.58 15.94 -0.20
CA PRO A 43 6.11 14.61 -0.39
C PRO A 43 7.27 14.29 0.58
N GLY A 44 7.30 13.07 1.08
CA GLY A 44 8.27 12.61 2.05
C GLY A 44 7.91 12.89 3.52
N THR A 45 6.90 13.73 3.79
CA THR A 45 6.44 14.00 5.16
C THR A 45 5.95 12.73 5.83
N LEU A 46 6.44 12.46 7.05
CA LEU A 46 5.92 11.43 7.93
C LEU A 46 4.79 12.00 8.78
N TYR A 47 3.70 11.25 8.90
CA TYR A 47 2.53 11.68 9.67
C TYR A 47 1.78 10.50 10.28
N GLN A 48 1.03 10.79 11.31
CA GLN A 48 0.08 9.85 11.94
C GLN A 48 -1.21 10.58 12.27
N PHE A 49 -2.25 9.83 12.58
CA PHE A 49 -3.49 10.39 13.12
C PHE A 49 -3.59 10.15 14.62
N ARG A 50 -4.27 11.07 15.31
CA ARG A 50 -4.73 10.89 16.69
C ARG A 50 -6.22 11.10 16.73
N ILE A 51 -6.95 10.14 17.31
CA ILE A 51 -8.41 10.19 17.45
C ILE A 51 -8.76 10.39 18.92
N ASP A 52 -9.52 11.45 19.21
CA ASP A 52 -10.04 11.78 20.54
C ASP A 52 -8.98 11.76 21.66
N GLY A 53 -7.75 12.23 21.33
CA GLY A 53 -6.63 12.25 22.28
C GLY A 53 -6.01 10.88 22.58
N GLY A 54 -6.32 9.85 21.79
CA GLY A 54 -5.78 8.50 21.92
C GLY A 54 -4.33 8.34 21.46
N MET A 55 -3.93 7.11 21.15
CA MET A 55 -2.60 6.82 20.63
C MET A 55 -2.42 7.32 19.19
N LEU A 56 -1.17 7.45 18.75
CA LEU A 56 -0.84 7.73 17.35
C LEU A 56 -1.11 6.48 16.50
N LEU A 57 -1.76 6.68 15.37
CA LEU A 57 -2.20 5.64 14.45
C LEU A 57 -1.70 5.92 13.03
N PRO A 58 -1.26 4.90 12.27
CA PRO A 58 -0.95 5.05 10.85
C PRO A 58 -2.23 5.39 10.06
N ASP A 59 -2.06 6.02 8.91
CA ASP A 59 -3.17 6.24 7.97
C ASP A 59 -3.58 4.91 7.31
N PRO A 60 -4.83 4.44 7.50
CA PRO A 60 -5.32 3.20 6.89
C PRO A 60 -5.37 3.27 5.35
N ARG A 61 -5.20 4.45 4.76
CA ARG A 61 -5.18 4.68 3.32
C ARG A 61 -3.80 5.12 2.80
N SER A 62 -2.77 5.02 3.63
CA SER A 62 -1.40 5.33 3.24
C SER A 62 -0.92 4.47 2.08
N LEU A 63 -0.14 5.07 1.18
CA LEU A 63 0.55 4.37 0.10
C LEU A 63 1.95 3.90 0.51
N SER A 64 2.46 4.36 1.68
CA SER A 64 3.81 4.04 2.15
C SER A 64 3.88 4.02 3.67
N GLN A 65 4.33 2.91 4.21
CA GLN A 65 4.60 2.67 5.63
C GLN A 65 6.09 2.34 5.79
N PRO A 66 6.99 3.34 5.82
CA PRO A 66 8.44 3.10 5.76
C PRO A 66 8.98 2.39 7.00
N GLU A 67 8.28 2.46 8.13
CA GLU A 67 8.64 1.84 9.40
C GLU A 67 7.67 0.70 9.78
N GLY A 68 6.97 0.16 8.77
CA GLY A 68 5.97 -0.90 8.95
C GLY A 68 4.65 -0.42 9.54
N PRO A 69 3.74 -1.35 9.85
CA PRO A 69 2.33 -1.05 10.15
C PRO A 69 2.10 -0.34 11.49
N HIS A 70 3.11 -0.21 12.34
CA HIS A 70 3.03 0.51 13.61
C HIS A 70 3.63 1.93 13.54
N GLY A 71 4.40 2.19 12.49
CA GLY A 71 5.11 3.46 12.31
C GLY A 71 4.26 4.54 11.62
N PRO A 72 4.87 5.71 11.38
CA PRO A 72 4.22 6.78 10.66
C PRO A 72 4.01 6.42 9.18
N SER A 73 2.93 6.95 8.64
CA SER A 73 2.66 6.95 7.21
C SER A 73 3.51 8.01 6.51
N ARG A 74 3.87 7.79 5.24
CA ARG A 74 4.64 8.75 4.45
C ARG A 74 3.82 9.26 3.27
N ILE A 75 3.86 10.57 3.03
CA ILE A 75 3.31 11.18 1.81
C ILE A 75 4.18 10.77 0.62
N VAL A 76 3.58 10.10 -0.35
CA VAL A 76 4.23 9.71 -1.62
C VAL A 76 4.13 10.85 -2.62
N ASP A 77 5.20 11.08 -3.39
CA ASP A 77 5.19 12.10 -4.45
C ASP A 77 4.19 11.73 -5.55
N PRO A 78 3.19 12.57 -5.85
CA PRO A 78 2.24 12.34 -6.94
C PRO A 78 2.90 12.14 -8.31
N ALA A 79 4.07 12.75 -8.53
CA ALA A 79 4.83 12.59 -9.76
C ALA A 79 5.22 11.13 -10.04
N LEU A 80 5.28 10.29 -9.00
CA LEU A 80 5.50 8.84 -9.16
C LEU A 80 4.45 8.18 -10.04
N PHE A 81 3.21 8.71 -10.05
CA PHE A 81 2.06 8.14 -10.77
C PHE A 81 1.71 8.92 -12.04
N ASP A 82 2.36 10.07 -12.30
CA ASP A 82 2.17 10.86 -13.52
C ASP A 82 2.99 10.27 -14.66
N ARG A 83 2.50 9.17 -15.23
CA ARG A 83 3.23 8.35 -16.17
C ARG A 83 2.31 7.88 -17.29
N PRO A 84 2.78 7.83 -18.55
CA PRO A 84 2.00 7.27 -19.62
C PRO A 84 1.76 5.78 -19.40
N VAL A 85 0.55 5.31 -19.65
CA VAL A 85 0.28 3.86 -19.72
C VAL A 85 0.96 3.33 -20.98
N THR A 86 2.01 2.55 -20.80
CA THR A 86 2.85 2.04 -21.90
C THR A 86 2.50 0.62 -22.32
N PHE A 87 1.70 -0.09 -21.52
CA PHE A 87 1.32 -1.47 -21.79
C PHE A 87 -0.16 -1.58 -22.18
N SER A 88 -0.42 -2.27 -23.28
CA SER A 88 -1.76 -2.67 -23.68
C SER A 88 -1.67 -3.98 -24.44
N ALA A 89 -2.05 -5.08 -23.78
CA ALA A 89 -2.14 -6.38 -24.42
C ALA A 89 -3.36 -7.16 -23.92
N ASP A 90 -3.86 -8.06 -24.77
CA ASP A 90 -4.86 -9.04 -24.37
C ASP A 90 -4.15 -10.23 -23.73
N LEU A 91 -4.34 -10.41 -22.43
CA LEU A 91 -3.72 -11.47 -21.66
C LEU A 91 -4.55 -12.79 -21.66
N ARG A 92 -5.63 -12.86 -22.42
CA ARG A 92 -6.40 -14.11 -22.54
C ARG A 92 -5.58 -15.19 -23.24
N GLY A 93 -5.37 -16.30 -22.53
CA GLY A 93 -4.53 -17.42 -23.01
C GLY A 93 -3.01 -17.15 -22.88
N ALA A 94 -2.61 -16.06 -22.25
CA ALA A 94 -1.22 -15.78 -21.95
C ALA A 94 -0.64 -16.79 -20.95
N VAL A 95 0.67 -17.00 -21.01
CA VAL A 95 1.42 -17.72 -19.98
C VAL A 95 1.75 -16.75 -18.85
N GLY A 96 1.18 -16.98 -17.67
CA GLY A 96 1.46 -16.25 -16.45
C GLY A 96 2.55 -16.93 -15.62
N TYR A 97 3.34 -16.12 -14.92
CA TYR A 97 4.30 -16.57 -13.92
C TYR A 97 4.00 -15.87 -12.60
N GLU A 98 3.56 -16.64 -11.59
CA GLU A 98 3.37 -16.12 -10.25
C GLU A 98 4.71 -16.04 -9.54
N LEU A 99 5.00 -14.90 -8.91
CA LEU A 99 6.21 -14.72 -8.12
C LEU A 99 5.94 -13.98 -6.80
N HIS A 100 6.73 -14.33 -5.80
CA HIS A 100 6.78 -13.65 -4.51
C HIS A 100 8.04 -12.79 -4.45
N ILE A 101 7.91 -11.47 -4.32
CA ILE A 101 9.05 -10.53 -4.35
C ILE A 101 10.09 -10.90 -3.29
N GLY A 102 9.67 -11.20 -2.06
CA GLY A 102 10.59 -11.48 -0.95
C GLY A 102 11.41 -12.78 -1.08
N THR A 103 11.10 -13.63 -2.07
CA THR A 103 11.82 -14.93 -2.27
C THR A 103 12.27 -15.19 -3.71
N PHE A 104 11.91 -14.32 -4.65
CA PHE A 104 12.28 -14.48 -6.06
C PHE A 104 13.78 -14.27 -6.29
N THR A 105 14.39 -13.41 -5.47
CA THR A 105 15.83 -13.19 -5.45
C THR A 105 16.36 -13.25 -4.01
N PRO A 106 17.67 -13.46 -3.81
CA PRO A 106 18.26 -13.41 -2.45
C PRO A 106 18.03 -12.10 -1.71
N GLU A 107 17.98 -10.98 -2.44
CA GLU A 107 17.76 -9.64 -1.89
C GLU A 107 16.30 -9.40 -1.49
N GLY A 108 15.34 -10.10 -2.13
CA GLY A 108 13.92 -10.00 -1.84
C GLY A 108 13.29 -8.65 -2.17
N THR A 109 13.78 -7.96 -3.22
CA THR A 109 13.33 -6.60 -3.58
C THR A 109 12.86 -6.52 -5.03
N PHE A 110 12.03 -5.51 -5.34
CA PHE A 110 11.62 -5.20 -6.72
C PHE A 110 12.82 -4.91 -7.61
N GLU A 111 13.82 -4.18 -7.10
CA GLU A 111 15.03 -3.83 -7.85
C GLU A 111 15.78 -5.09 -8.28
N ALA A 112 15.99 -6.03 -7.38
CA ALA A 112 16.63 -7.29 -7.70
C ALA A 112 15.78 -8.13 -8.67
N ALA A 113 14.46 -8.18 -8.48
CA ALA A 113 13.55 -8.90 -9.37
C ALA A 113 13.61 -8.38 -10.82
N ILE A 114 13.76 -7.07 -11.02
CA ILE A 114 13.92 -6.45 -12.36
C ILE A 114 15.06 -7.09 -13.13
N THR A 115 16.15 -7.46 -12.47
CA THR A 115 17.34 -8.03 -13.12
C THR A 115 17.10 -9.43 -13.70
N HIS A 116 16.03 -10.09 -13.30
CA HIS A 116 15.65 -11.44 -13.76
C HIS A 116 14.50 -11.47 -14.78
N LEU A 117 13.92 -10.31 -15.15
CA LEU A 117 12.78 -10.26 -16.05
C LEU A 117 13.10 -10.79 -17.46
N ASP A 118 14.32 -10.60 -17.97
CA ASP A 118 14.72 -11.10 -19.29
C ASP A 118 14.67 -12.63 -19.32
N HIS A 119 14.98 -13.32 -18.21
CA HIS A 119 14.82 -14.76 -18.10
C HIS A 119 13.35 -15.21 -18.25
N LEU A 120 12.40 -14.46 -17.67
CA LEU A 120 10.98 -14.76 -17.82
C LEU A 120 10.51 -14.57 -19.27
N VAL A 121 11.00 -13.53 -19.94
CA VAL A 121 10.73 -13.31 -21.38
C VAL A 121 11.24 -14.47 -22.21
N ASP A 122 12.48 -14.92 -21.97
CA ASP A 122 13.11 -16.05 -22.68
C ASP A 122 12.35 -17.38 -22.48
N LEU A 123 11.68 -17.55 -21.32
CA LEU A 123 10.79 -18.68 -21.04
C LEU A 123 9.44 -18.59 -21.77
N GLY A 124 9.13 -17.44 -22.39
CA GLY A 124 7.85 -17.22 -23.05
C GLY A 124 6.73 -16.76 -22.12
N VAL A 125 7.05 -16.28 -20.93
CA VAL A 125 6.09 -15.63 -20.00
C VAL A 125 5.58 -14.34 -20.64
N GLN A 126 4.29 -14.06 -20.49
CA GLN A 126 3.61 -12.89 -21.03
C GLN A 126 2.99 -12.01 -19.94
N ALA A 127 2.79 -12.56 -18.76
CA ALA A 127 2.31 -11.83 -17.60
C ALA A 127 3.00 -12.31 -16.33
N VAL A 128 3.32 -11.39 -15.45
CA VAL A 128 3.80 -11.67 -14.09
C VAL A 128 2.66 -11.42 -13.12
N GLU A 129 2.28 -12.42 -12.36
CA GLU A 129 1.37 -12.28 -11.22
C GLU A 129 2.21 -12.09 -9.97
N VAL A 130 2.08 -10.93 -9.34
CA VAL A 130 2.82 -10.58 -8.12
C VAL A 130 1.95 -10.94 -6.92
N MET A 131 2.44 -11.84 -6.07
CA MET A 131 1.80 -12.15 -4.78
C MET A 131 1.64 -10.86 -3.96
N PRO A 132 0.73 -10.83 -2.95
CA PRO A 132 0.36 -9.58 -2.29
C PRO A 132 1.56 -8.78 -1.77
N VAL A 133 1.53 -7.48 -2.00
CA VAL A 133 2.59 -6.54 -1.59
C VAL A 133 2.12 -5.56 -0.53
N ALA A 134 0.90 -5.72 -0.02
CA ALA A 134 0.37 -4.91 1.07
C ALA A 134 1.27 -4.95 2.29
N ASP A 135 1.39 -3.83 3.02
CA ASP A 135 2.26 -3.76 4.19
C ASP A 135 1.79 -4.70 5.31
N PHE A 136 2.73 -5.44 5.89
CA PHE A 136 2.52 -6.42 6.96
C PHE A 136 3.63 -6.32 8.02
N PRO A 137 3.42 -6.87 9.24
CA PRO A 137 4.44 -6.85 10.29
C PRO A 137 5.68 -7.68 9.95
N GLY A 138 6.86 -7.13 10.21
CA GLY A 138 8.14 -7.79 9.97
C GLY A 138 8.62 -7.65 8.53
N GLU A 139 9.63 -8.44 8.16
CA GLU A 139 10.28 -8.36 6.84
C GLU A 139 9.99 -9.59 5.97
N GLN A 140 9.43 -10.65 6.54
CA GLN A 140 9.19 -11.92 5.87
C GLN A 140 7.73 -12.35 6.01
N GLY A 141 7.09 -12.55 4.89
CA GLY A 141 5.69 -13.00 4.81
C GLY A 141 5.28 -13.16 3.37
N TRP A 142 4.21 -13.92 3.12
CA TRP A 142 3.65 -14.06 1.78
C TRP A 142 2.72 -12.91 1.38
N GLY A 143 2.52 -11.93 2.30
CA GLY A 143 1.66 -10.77 2.06
C GLY A 143 0.17 -11.02 2.31
N TYR A 144 -0.23 -12.22 2.74
CA TYR A 144 -1.65 -12.54 3.02
C TYR A 144 -2.11 -12.06 4.40
N ASP A 145 -1.21 -11.60 5.27
CA ASP A 145 -1.50 -10.97 6.55
C ASP A 145 -1.39 -9.43 6.49
N GLY A 146 -1.60 -8.85 5.30
CA GLY A 146 -1.50 -7.42 5.09
C GLY A 146 -2.48 -6.62 5.93
N VAL A 147 -2.03 -5.49 6.48
CA VAL A 147 -2.81 -4.55 7.28
C VAL A 147 -2.79 -3.14 6.71
N GLY A 148 -1.77 -2.79 5.93
CA GLY A 148 -1.68 -1.56 5.15
C GLY A 148 -2.13 -1.81 3.70
N GLN A 149 -3.44 -1.94 3.45
CA GLN A 149 -4.01 -2.43 2.19
C GLN A 149 -3.59 -1.65 0.93
N TYR A 150 -3.19 -0.40 1.08
CA TYR A 150 -2.77 0.47 -0.02
C TYR A 150 -1.27 0.76 -0.02
N ALA A 151 -0.58 0.41 1.07
CA ALA A 151 0.86 0.61 1.18
C ALA A 151 1.62 -0.58 0.59
N VAL A 152 2.64 -0.28 -0.18
CA VAL A 152 3.57 -1.30 -0.65
C VAL A 152 4.62 -1.56 0.43
N HIS A 153 4.81 -2.82 0.78
CA HIS A 153 5.72 -3.25 1.84
C HIS A 153 7.15 -2.70 1.66
N ALA A 154 7.65 -2.06 2.71
CA ALA A 154 8.91 -1.32 2.66
C ALA A 154 10.12 -2.22 2.34
N ALA A 155 10.18 -3.45 2.88
CA ALA A 155 11.26 -4.37 2.63
C ALA A 155 11.37 -4.81 1.15
N TYR A 156 10.28 -4.73 0.39
CA TYR A 156 10.31 -5.01 -1.06
C TYR A 156 10.78 -3.81 -1.90
N GLY A 157 10.91 -2.63 -1.30
CA GLY A 157 11.30 -1.38 -1.97
C GLY A 157 10.19 -0.33 -2.05
N GLY A 158 9.07 -0.55 -1.36
CA GLY A 158 7.97 0.41 -1.26
C GLY A 158 7.30 0.76 -2.59
N PRO A 159 6.50 1.83 -2.63
CA PRO A 159 5.76 2.22 -3.84
C PRO A 159 6.68 2.60 -5.01
N GLU A 160 7.83 3.20 -4.73
CA GLU A 160 8.82 3.56 -5.75
C GLU A 160 9.39 2.32 -6.46
N GLY A 161 9.75 1.30 -5.68
CA GLY A 161 10.24 0.02 -6.21
C GLY A 161 9.18 -0.71 -7.02
N PHE A 162 7.94 -0.74 -6.55
CA PHE A 162 6.84 -1.39 -7.24
C PHE A 162 6.53 -0.72 -8.59
N VAL A 163 6.51 0.61 -8.62
CA VAL A 163 6.30 1.35 -9.87
C VAL A 163 7.44 1.09 -10.85
N ALA A 164 8.70 1.11 -10.41
CA ALA A 164 9.85 0.79 -11.26
C ALA A 164 9.79 -0.64 -11.82
N PHE A 165 9.32 -1.62 -11.01
CA PHE A 165 9.11 -2.99 -11.44
C PHE A 165 8.05 -3.10 -12.53
N ILE A 166 6.89 -2.45 -12.35
CA ILE A 166 5.83 -2.41 -13.36
C ILE A 166 6.35 -1.87 -14.68
N ASP A 167 7.11 -0.77 -14.65
CA ASP A 167 7.69 -0.19 -15.86
C ASP A 167 8.68 -1.12 -16.55
N ALA A 168 9.52 -1.76 -15.76
CA ALA A 168 10.50 -2.70 -16.30
C ALA A 168 9.82 -3.92 -16.95
N CYS A 169 8.69 -4.39 -16.39
CA CYS A 169 7.85 -5.41 -16.99
C CYS A 169 7.24 -4.92 -18.30
N HIS A 170 6.59 -3.76 -18.30
CA HIS A 170 5.94 -3.19 -19.46
C HIS A 170 6.92 -2.91 -20.60
N ALA A 171 8.12 -2.42 -20.29
CA ALA A 171 9.19 -2.19 -21.27
C ALA A 171 9.64 -3.47 -22.00
N ARG A 172 9.40 -4.64 -21.37
CA ARG A 172 9.69 -5.98 -21.91
C ARG A 172 8.48 -6.66 -22.53
N GLY A 173 7.34 -5.99 -22.56
CA GLY A 173 6.06 -6.57 -23.03
C GLY A 173 5.40 -7.54 -22.07
N LEU A 174 5.82 -7.56 -20.81
CA LEU A 174 5.19 -8.34 -19.73
C LEU A 174 4.03 -7.57 -19.12
N GLY A 175 2.85 -8.18 -19.03
CA GLY A 175 1.76 -7.68 -18.20
C GLY A 175 2.04 -7.89 -16.71
N VAL A 176 1.45 -7.06 -15.85
CA VAL A 176 1.53 -7.23 -14.40
C VAL A 176 0.12 -7.42 -13.84
N ILE A 177 -0.06 -8.47 -13.06
CA ILE A 177 -1.27 -8.77 -12.29
C ILE A 177 -0.86 -8.68 -10.82
N LEU A 178 -1.60 -7.92 -10.02
CA LEU A 178 -1.38 -7.83 -8.58
C LEU A 178 -2.43 -8.68 -7.86
N ASP A 179 -1.99 -9.65 -7.07
CA ASP A 179 -2.85 -10.34 -6.11
C ASP A 179 -3.20 -9.41 -4.94
N VAL A 180 -4.47 -9.33 -4.60
CA VAL A 180 -4.99 -8.44 -3.55
C VAL A 180 -5.90 -9.20 -2.59
N VAL A 181 -5.68 -8.96 -1.28
CA VAL A 181 -6.42 -9.60 -0.20
C VAL A 181 -7.43 -8.62 0.38
N HIS A 182 -8.69 -8.68 -0.06
CA HIS A 182 -9.75 -7.79 0.43
C HIS A 182 -10.72 -8.47 1.40
N ASN A 183 -10.58 -9.77 1.62
CA ASN A 183 -11.52 -10.56 2.43
C ASN A 183 -11.19 -10.58 3.93
N HIS A 184 -9.95 -10.28 4.31
CA HIS A 184 -9.50 -10.19 5.70
C HIS A 184 -8.27 -9.29 5.82
N GLN A 185 -7.84 -9.07 7.05
CA GLN A 185 -6.58 -8.40 7.39
C GLN A 185 -5.84 -9.22 8.44
N GLY A 186 -4.53 -9.06 8.50
CA GLY A 186 -3.71 -9.62 9.56
C GLY A 186 -4.11 -9.08 10.93
N PRO A 187 -3.84 -9.82 12.01
CA PRO A 187 -4.20 -9.40 13.36
C PRO A 187 -3.26 -8.33 13.94
N GLU A 188 -1.98 -8.34 13.58
CA GLU A 188 -0.98 -7.42 14.10
C GLU A 188 -0.88 -6.18 13.22
N GLY A 189 -0.96 -4.99 13.83
CA GLY A 189 -0.92 -3.72 13.10
C GLY A 189 -2.26 -3.31 12.46
N ASN A 190 -3.32 -4.07 12.69
CA ASN A 190 -4.66 -3.73 12.21
C ASN A 190 -5.33 -2.74 13.17
N TYR A 191 -5.33 -1.47 12.79
CA TYR A 191 -5.89 -0.39 13.58
C TYR A 191 -7.27 0.10 13.09
N LEU A 192 -7.86 -0.51 12.05
CA LEU A 192 -9.09 -0.02 11.42
C LEU A 192 -10.25 0.16 12.40
N ALA A 193 -10.39 -0.74 13.37
CA ALA A 193 -11.46 -0.66 14.36
C ALA A 193 -11.38 0.59 15.27
N GLN A 194 -10.20 1.24 15.34
CA GLN A 194 -10.02 2.48 16.12
C GLN A 194 -10.52 3.71 15.35
N PHE A 195 -10.65 3.62 14.03
CA PHE A 195 -11.18 4.69 13.19
C PHE A 195 -12.70 4.66 13.08
N GLY A 196 -13.31 3.47 13.15
CA GLY A 196 -14.77 3.34 13.02
C GLY A 196 -15.23 1.94 12.62
N PRO A 197 -16.48 1.79 12.19
CA PRO A 197 -17.08 0.50 11.87
C PRO A 197 -16.65 -0.03 10.49
N TYR A 198 -15.36 -0.28 10.30
CA TYR A 198 -14.81 -0.85 9.07
C TYR A 198 -15.15 -2.32 8.86
N PHE A 199 -15.49 -3.04 9.95
CA PHE A 199 -15.84 -4.45 9.91
C PHE A 199 -17.34 -4.67 10.06
N THR A 200 -17.87 -5.72 9.41
CA THR A 200 -19.25 -6.15 9.58
C THR A 200 -19.34 -7.26 10.62
N SER A 201 -20.41 -7.23 11.43
CA SER A 201 -20.75 -8.34 12.31
C SER A 201 -21.63 -9.42 11.64
N ALA A 202 -22.05 -9.19 10.38
CA ALA A 202 -22.92 -10.11 9.66
C ALA A 202 -22.21 -11.42 9.25
N HIS A 203 -20.91 -11.34 9.04
CA HIS A 203 -20.10 -12.50 8.68
C HIS A 203 -18.79 -12.44 9.47
N HIS A 204 -18.45 -13.57 10.11
CA HIS A 204 -17.19 -13.71 10.84
C HIS A 204 -16.22 -14.54 10.02
N THR A 205 -14.97 -14.07 9.96
CA THR A 205 -13.82 -14.85 9.48
C THR A 205 -13.13 -15.52 10.67
N PRO A 206 -12.26 -16.51 10.44
CA PRO A 206 -11.51 -17.17 11.52
C PRO A 206 -10.54 -16.24 12.29
N TRP A 207 -10.27 -15.08 11.79
CA TRP A 207 -9.42 -14.03 12.40
C TRP A 207 -10.22 -12.80 12.73
#